data_78452f6f4905138d10dfc39c99779d52
#
_entry.id   78452f6f4905138d10dfc39c99779d52
#
_cell.length_a   1.000
_cell.length_b   1.000
_cell.length_c   1.000
_cell.angle_alpha   90.00
_cell.angle_beta   90.00
_cell.angle_gamma   90.00
#
_symmetry.space_group_name_H-M   'P 1'
#
loop_
_entity.id
_entity.type
_entity.pdbx_description
1 polymer ?
#
loop_
_entity_poly.entity_id
_entity_poly.type
_entity_poly.pdbx_seq_one_letter_code
_entity_poly.pdbx_strand_id
1 'polypeptide(L)'
;MRSLIGGLFVALLAAEPALAGSILYATAASQQRIDGFCLGADGALAATPAVQIATLGRLPRRVLVGNGVLYVAEADRIEAFAIGAHGGLRPLAGSDPVKNFNPQDLTLNPDGKTLYVTHLGFLEAFALDAEGGLPKRFTSCVQGENTNDFLDAQATSGLLYVSADDIPGRIAIYRLNADGSLPQTGCGGLNKKDRPAVMRADSARKRLQRPKAFIVVRDFVYVEERSIHRLTAFRLQPDGTFCDKGKDANGNVVAESCGDLAYFLPTSKCARRQAKEQRQQCAASKTGHVLQYEDLVLHPRGETLIGTQYFKGRLDAYRLKPEPRLPDAPRVRLPKQPTFISTANPVMTPVRLTATDRAVYVAGGELDRVVAFRLEADGVPVDAAPFSRTDEQTNSFPNDVAVAMLSAACE
;
A
#
# COMPACT_ATOMS: atom_id res chain seq x y z
N MET A 1 -9.67 36.71 -53.30
CA MET A 1 -10.02 35.29 -53.13
C MET A 1 -9.16 34.70 -52.03
N ARG A 2 -9.67 34.56 -50.81
CA ARG A 2 -9.03 33.92 -49.69
C ARG A 2 -9.78 32.63 -49.37
N SER A 3 -9.13 31.50 -49.60
CA SER A 3 -9.64 30.14 -49.35
C SER A 3 -9.51 29.85 -47.87
N LEU A 4 -10.62 29.61 -47.17
CA LEU A 4 -10.72 29.08 -45.83
C LEU A 4 -10.71 27.56 -45.90
N ILE A 5 -9.63 26.93 -45.49
CA ILE A 5 -9.56 25.48 -45.27
C ILE A 5 -9.94 25.26 -43.81
N GLY A 6 -11.18 24.83 -43.61
CA GLY A 6 -11.66 24.38 -42.31
C GLY A 6 -11.13 22.95 -42.01
N GLY A 7 -10.16 22.83 -41.16
CA GLY A 7 -9.71 21.52 -40.66
C GLY A 7 -10.70 20.96 -39.67
N LEU A 8 -11.34 19.85 -40.01
CA LEU A 8 -12.18 19.05 -39.11
C LEU A 8 -11.27 18.26 -38.18
N PHE A 9 -11.11 18.74 -36.92
CA PHE A 9 -10.49 17.95 -35.85
C PHE A 9 -11.49 16.88 -35.38
N VAL A 10 -11.32 15.65 -35.86
CA VAL A 10 -11.98 14.48 -35.29
C VAL A 10 -11.19 14.15 -34.01
N ALA A 11 -11.73 14.53 -32.84
CA ALA A 11 -11.25 14.04 -31.57
C ALA A 11 -11.54 12.53 -31.50
N LEU A 12 -10.54 11.68 -31.72
CA LEU A 12 -10.60 10.28 -31.33
C LEU A 12 -10.73 10.25 -29.79
N LEU A 13 -11.94 10.06 -29.30
CA LEU A 13 -12.18 9.59 -27.95
C LEU A 13 -11.55 8.20 -27.86
N ALA A 14 -10.37 8.10 -27.26
CA ALA A 14 -9.81 6.81 -26.88
C ALA A 14 -10.83 6.16 -25.93
N ALA A 15 -11.52 5.12 -26.38
CA ALA A 15 -12.38 4.32 -25.53
C ALA A 15 -11.49 3.76 -24.40
N GLU A 16 -11.79 4.13 -23.16
CA GLU A 16 -11.14 3.52 -21.99
C GLU A 16 -11.35 2.01 -22.09
N PRO A 17 -10.28 1.18 -21.90
CA PRO A 17 -10.44 -0.26 -21.94
C PRO A 17 -11.46 -0.65 -20.85
N ALA A 18 -12.53 -1.29 -21.27
CA ALA A 18 -13.54 -1.78 -20.34
C ALA A 18 -12.88 -2.73 -19.35
N LEU A 19 -13.18 -2.59 -18.04
CA LEU A 19 -12.75 -3.52 -16.98
C LEU A 19 -13.33 -4.95 -17.16
N ALA A 20 -13.97 -5.25 -18.29
CA ALA A 20 -14.57 -6.54 -18.60
C ALA A 20 -13.60 -7.75 -18.58
N GLY A 21 -12.32 -7.51 -18.41
CA GLY A 21 -11.28 -8.50 -18.22
C GLY A 21 -10.46 -8.22 -16.95
N SER A 22 -11.08 -8.01 -15.80
CA SER A 22 -10.36 -7.82 -14.52
C SER A 22 -10.82 -8.84 -13.48
N ILE A 23 -9.88 -9.25 -12.63
CA ILE A 23 -10.13 -10.15 -11.52
C ILE A 23 -9.48 -9.60 -10.26
N LEU A 24 -10.15 -9.74 -9.13
CA LEU A 24 -9.60 -9.45 -7.82
C LEU A 24 -9.23 -10.77 -7.14
N TYR A 25 -7.97 -10.90 -6.74
CA TYR A 25 -7.52 -12.00 -5.90
C TYR A 25 -7.53 -11.57 -4.44
N ALA A 26 -8.04 -12.44 -3.57
CA ALA A 26 -8.09 -12.24 -2.14
C ALA A 26 -7.52 -13.47 -1.42
N THR A 27 -6.81 -13.24 -0.31
CA THR A 27 -6.38 -14.31 0.57
C THR A 27 -7.59 -14.88 1.34
N ALA A 28 -7.69 -16.19 1.47
CA ALA A 28 -8.61 -16.88 2.36
C ALA A 28 -7.78 -17.63 3.42
N ALA A 29 -7.26 -16.88 4.40
CA ALA A 29 -6.19 -17.32 5.27
C ALA A 29 -6.52 -18.56 6.08
N SER A 30 -7.73 -18.68 6.64
CA SER A 30 -8.14 -19.84 7.41
C SER A 30 -8.37 -21.10 6.55
N GLN A 31 -8.54 -20.93 5.24
CA GLN A 31 -8.74 -22.03 4.28
C GLN A 31 -7.47 -22.36 3.47
N GLN A 32 -6.38 -21.65 3.73
CA GLN A 32 -5.08 -21.82 3.05
C GLN A 32 -5.23 -21.81 1.52
N ARG A 33 -5.92 -20.78 1.00
CA ARG A 33 -6.16 -20.64 -0.44
C ARG A 33 -6.22 -19.18 -0.87
N ILE A 34 -6.21 -18.97 -2.17
CA ILE A 34 -6.51 -17.72 -2.84
C ILE A 34 -7.84 -17.88 -3.57
N ASP A 35 -8.72 -16.91 -3.41
CA ASP A 35 -9.98 -16.78 -4.12
C ASP A 35 -9.87 -15.64 -5.15
N GLY A 36 -10.31 -15.88 -6.41
CA GLY A 36 -10.35 -14.90 -7.48
C GLY A 36 -11.79 -14.55 -7.84
N PHE A 37 -12.15 -13.27 -7.77
CA PHE A 37 -13.51 -12.76 -8.04
C PHE A 37 -13.49 -11.92 -9.31
N CYS A 38 -14.32 -12.28 -10.31
CA CYS A 38 -14.48 -11.45 -11.50
C CYS A 38 -15.04 -10.07 -11.14
N LEU A 39 -14.52 -9.05 -11.82
CA LEU A 39 -15.01 -7.68 -11.69
C LEU A 39 -15.92 -7.32 -12.86
N GLY A 40 -17.09 -6.79 -12.54
CA GLY A 40 -17.99 -6.21 -13.54
C GLY A 40 -17.40 -4.98 -14.21
N ALA A 41 -17.96 -4.58 -15.35
CA ALA A 41 -17.54 -3.39 -16.07
C ALA A 41 -17.65 -2.08 -15.24
N ASP A 42 -18.49 -2.07 -14.22
CA ASP A 42 -18.65 -0.98 -13.25
C ASP A 42 -17.74 -1.12 -12.00
N GLY A 43 -16.92 -2.16 -11.96
CA GLY A 43 -16.06 -2.50 -10.81
C GLY A 43 -16.76 -3.32 -9.73
N ALA A 44 -17.98 -3.81 -9.93
CA ALA A 44 -18.68 -4.65 -8.96
C ALA A 44 -17.98 -6.00 -8.79
N LEU A 45 -17.87 -6.47 -7.54
CA LEU A 45 -17.37 -7.82 -7.21
C LEU A 45 -18.44 -8.87 -7.53
N ALA A 46 -18.04 -9.98 -8.13
CA ALA A 46 -18.85 -11.19 -8.11
C ALA A 46 -19.02 -11.68 -6.66
N ALA A 47 -20.20 -12.19 -6.30
CA ALA A 47 -20.48 -12.69 -4.96
C ALA A 47 -19.67 -13.96 -4.63
N THR A 48 -19.48 -14.83 -5.63
CA THR A 48 -18.74 -16.09 -5.53
C THR A 48 -17.44 -16.02 -6.33
N PRO A 49 -16.39 -16.74 -5.89
CA PRO A 49 -15.14 -16.77 -6.63
C PRO A 49 -15.27 -17.59 -7.94
N ALA A 50 -14.71 -17.07 -9.03
CA ALA A 50 -14.54 -17.79 -10.29
C ALA A 50 -13.31 -18.71 -10.23
N VAL A 51 -12.30 -18.34 -9.44
CA VAL A 51 -11.05 -19.11 -9.28
C VAL A 51 -10.80 -19.37 -7.82
N GLN A 52 -10.41 -20.60 -7.50
CA GLN A 52 -9.93 -20.99 -6.17
C GLN A 52 -8.68 -21.86 -6.33
N ILE A 53 -7.61 -21.52 -5.62
CA ILE A 53 -6.38 -22.31 -5.61
C ILE A 53 -5.89 -22.49 -4.18
N ALA A 54 -5.63 -23.75 -3.79
CA ALA A 54 -4.98 -24.05 -2.52
C ALA A 54 -3.51 -23.59 -2.59
N THR A 55 -3.04 -22.99 -1.49
CA THR A 55 -1.63 -22.63 -1.33
C THR A 55 -0.88 -23.77 -0.62
N LEU A 56 0.42 -23.88 -0.88
CA LEU A 56 1.26 -24.94 -0.28
C LEU A 56 1.74 -24.57 1.13
N GLY A 57 1.84 -23.28 1.41
CA GLY A 57 2.23 -22.75 2.71
C GLY A 57 1.04 -22.56 3.64
N ARG A 58 1.31 -21.96 4.79
CA ARG A 58 0.31 -21.71 5.83
C ARG A 58 -0.08 -20.24 5.89
N LEU A 59 -1.36 -19.97 6.09
CA LEU A 59 -1.88 -18.63 6.35
C LEU A 59 -1.43 -17.61 5.32
N PRO A 60 -1.96 -17.62 4.08
CA PRO A 60 -1.65 -16.58 3.10
C PRO A 60 -2.00 -15.20 3.68
N ARG A 61 -1.02 -14.31 3.71
CA ARG A 61 -1.12 -13.02 4.40
C ARG A 61 -1.09 -11.83 3.45
N ARG A 62 -0.31 -11.95 2.37
CA ARG A 62 -0.11 -10.87 1.39
C ARG A 62 -0.26 -11.39 -0.01
N VAL A 63 -0.84 -10.58 -0.85
CA VAL A 63 -0.92 -10.82 -2.29
C VAL A 63 -0.48 -9.57 -3.06
N LEU A 64 0.23 -9.78 -4.15
CA LEU A 64 0.67 -8.72 -5.04
C LEU A 64 0.55 -9.19 -6.48
N VAL A 65 -0.03 -8.39 -7.35
CA VAL A 65 -0.08 -8.64 -8.79
C VAL A 65 0.96 -7.77 -9.50
N GLY A 66 1.74 -8.38 -10.38
CA GLY A 66 2.65 -7.67 -11.27
C GLY A 66 3.12 -8.53 -12.42
N ASN A 67 3.23 -7.95 -13.61
CA ASN A 67 3.70 -8.61 -14.84
C ASN A 67 2.98 -9.93 -15.18
N GLY A 68 1.68 -10.01 -14.94
CA GLY A 68 0.89 -11.22 -15.19
C GLY A 68 1.13 -12.36 -14.19
N VAL A 69 1.74 -12.05 -13.04
CA VAL A 69 2.01 -13.00 -11.94
C VAL A 69 1.34 -12.51 -10.66
N LEU A 70 0.76 -13.44 -9.92
CA LEU A 70 0.30 -13.25 -8.55
C LEU A 70 1.36 -13.81 -7.60
N TYR A 71 1.91 -12.97 -6.74
CA TYR A 71 2.80 -13.36 -5.65
C TYR A 71 1.99 -13.47 -4.36
N VAL A 72 2.24 -14.54 -3.61
CA VAL A 72 1.56 -14.82 -2.35
C VAL A 72 2.60 -15.03 -1.27
N ALA A 73 2.60 -14.18 -0.24
CA ALA A 73 3.43 -14.40 0.93
C ALA A 73 2.61 -15.05 2.05
N GLU A 74 3.08 -16.18 2.51
CA GLU A 74 2.48 -17.03 3.53
C GLU A 74 3.33 -17.02 4.80
N ALA A 75 2.84 -17.60 5.87
CA ALA A 75 3.57 -17.59 7.14
C ALA A 75 4.94 -18.32 7.08
N ASP A 76 5.16 -19.17 6.09
CA ASP A 76 6.34 -20.02 5.98
C ASP A 76 7.00 -20.06 4.59
N ARG A 77 6.40 -19.42 3.56
CA ARG A 77 6.94 -19.37 2.20
C ARG A 77 6.40 -18.23 1.36
N ILE A 78 6.96 -18.08 0.18
CA ILE A 78 6.44 -17.22 -0.89
C ILE A 78 6.13 -18.09 -2.09
N GLU A 79 4.97 -17.93 -2.69
CA GLU A 79 4.57 -18.60 -3.93
C GLU A 79 4.31 -17.59 -5.05
N ALA A 80 4.51 -18.05 -6.27
CA ALA A 80 4.20 -17.29 -7.48
C ALA A 80 3.28 -18.10 -8.38
N PHE A 81 2.29 -17.42 -8.97
CA PHE A 81 1.32 -18.03 -9.88
C PHE A 81 1.21 -17.19 -11.13
N ALA A 82 1.44 -17.78 -12.31
CA ALA A 82 1.13 -17.13 -13.58
C ALA A 82 -0.38 -16.96 -13.72
N ILE A 83 -0.81 -15.77 -14.11
CA ILE A 83 -2.23 -15.42 -14.33
C ILE A 83 -2.56 -15.72 -15.78
N GLY A 84 -3.50 -16.63 -16.01
CA GLY A 84 -4.02 -16.94 -17.34
C GLY A 84 -4.93 -15.86 -17.92
N ALA A 85 -5.24 -15.96 -19.20
CA ALA A 85 -6.04 -14.99 -19.93
C ALA A 85 -7.41 -14.69 -19.28
N HIS A 86 -8.02 -15.70 -18.66
CA HIS A 86 -9.33 -15.65 -17.99
C HIS A 86 -9.23 -15.57 -16.45
N GLY A 87 -8.03 -15.32 -15.91
CA GLY A 87 -7.79 -15.18 -14.47
C GLY A 87 -7.45 -16.48 -13.73
N GLY A 88 -7.42 -17.64 -14.43
CA GLY A 88 -6.96 -18.90 -13.83
C GLY A 88 -5.49 -18.80 -13.38
N LEU A 89 -5.14 -19.46 -12.27
CA LEU A 89 -3.81 -19.44 -11.68
C LEU A 89 -3.05 -20.74 -11.96
N ARG A 90 -1.82 -20.63 -12.47
CA ARG A 90 -0.88 -21.75 -12.67
C ARG A 90 0.34 -21.55 -11.80
N PRO A 91 0.65 -22.48 -10.88
CA PRO A 91 1.84 -22.39 -10.05
C PRO A 91 3.13 -22.19 -10.87
N LEU A 92 3.97 -21.28 -10.42
CA LEU A 92 5.37 -21.12 -10.81
C LEU A 92 6.28 -21.65 -9.70
N ALA A 93 7.58 -21.44 -9.83
CA ALA A 93 8.49 -21.79 -8.75
C ALA A 93 8.23 -20.93 -7.50
N GLY A 94 8.24 -21.56 -6.34
CA GLY A 94 8.18 -20.89 -5.04
C GLY A 94 9.56 -20.74 -4.40
N SER A 95 9.66 -19.94 -3.36
CA SER A 95 10.89 -19.70 -2.62
C SER A 95 10.74 -19.99 -1.14
N ASP A 96 11.80 -20.56 -0.55
CA ASP A 96 11.91 -20.73 0.89
C ASP A 96 12.58 -19.48 1.50
N PRO A 97 11.86 -18.73 2.34
CA PRO A 97 12.37 -17.53 2.99
C PRO A 97 13.32 -17.86 4.16
N VAL A 98 13.90 -16.82 4.75
CA VAL A 98 14.65 -16.91 5.99
C VAL A 98 13.78 -17.51 7.12
N LYS A 99 14.41 -18.24 8.05
CA LYS A 99 13.73 -18.81 9.23
C LYS A 99 12.95 -17.73 10.01
N ASN A 100 11.82 -18.15 10.58
CA ASN A 100 10.87 -17.27 11.29
C ASN A 100 10.17 -16.25 10.39
N PHE A 101 9.92 -16.62 9.17
CA PHE A 101 9.22 -15.82 8.20
C PHE A 101 7.82 -15.45 8.71
N ASN A 102 7.55 -14.16 8.70
CA ASN A 102 6.25 -13.59 9.03
C ASN A 102 6.07 -12.35 8.15
N PRO A 103 5.65 -12.55 6.89
CA PRO A 103 5.60 -11.48 5.90
C PRO A 103 4.64 -10.37 6.36
N GLN A 104 5.11 -9.14 6.21
CA GLN A 104 4.34 -7.95 6.53
C GLN A 104 3.86 -7.26 5.26
N ASP A 105 4.72 -7.22 4.22
CA ASP A 105 4.37 -6.61 2.95
C ASP A 105 5.18 -7.17 1.77
N LEU A 106 4.65 -6.95 0.55
CA LEU A 106 5.25 -7.28 -0.73
C LEU A 106 5.26 -6.04 -1.63
N THR A 107 6.36 -5.78 -2.30
CA THR A 107 6.42 -4.77 -3.36
C THR A 107 7.35 -5.18 -4.50
N LEU A 108 7.01 -4.81 -5.73
CA LEU A 108 7.86 -5.02 -6.90
C LEU A 108 8.66 -3.77 -7.22
N ASN A 109 9.90 -3.96 -7.68
CA ASN A 109 10.59 -2.89 -8.37
C ASN A 109 9.76 -2.46 -9.61
N PRO A 110 9.74 -1.18 -9.99
CA PRO A 110 8.98 -0.70 -11.15
C PRO A 110 9.28 -1.40 -12.48
N ASP A 111 10.49 -1.98 -12.64
CA ASP A 111 10.85 -2.80 -13.81
C ASP A 111 10.28 -4.23 -13.75
N GLY A 112 9.66 -4.60 -12.62
CA GLY A 112 9.08 -5.91 -12.37
C GLY A 112 10.05 -7.07 -12.24
N LYS A 113 11.36 -6.82 -12.11
CA LYS A 113 12.40 -7.87 -12.07
C LYS A 113 12.82 -8.28 -10.68
N THR A 114 12.45 -7.50 -9.67
CA THR A 114 12.81 -7.79 -8.27
C THR A 114 11.58 -7.66 -7.39
N LEU A 115 11.29 -8.72 -6.63
CA LEU A 115 10.29 -8.71 -5.56
C LEU A 115 10.99 -8.43 -4.23
N TYR A 116 10.50 -7.45 -3.47
CA TYR A 116 10.92 -7.20 -2.11
C TYR A 116 9.86 -7.69 -1.14
N VAL A 117 10.31 -8.30 -0.06
CA VAL A 117 9.47 -8.84 1.00
C VAL A 117 9.96 -8.32 2.33
N THR A 118 9.08 -7.64 3.04
CA THR A 118 9.33 -7.27 4.44
C THR A 118 8.79 -8.33 5.37
N HIS A 119 9.56 -8.65 6.39
CA HIS A 119 9.08 -9.45 7.51
C HIS A 119 9.79 -9.01 8.80
N LEU A 120 9.30 -9.45 9.94
CA LEU A 120 9.78 -8.95 11.22
C LEU A 120 11.31 -9.10 11.34
N GLY A 121 12.01 -7.98 11.34
CA GLY A 121 13.46 -7.89 11.47
C GLY A 121 14.27 -8.14 10.20
N PHE A 122 13.63 -8.39 9.04
CA PHE A 122 14.35 -8.65 7.78
C PHE A 122 13.66 -8.02 6.58
N LEU A 123 14.45 -7.66 5.60
CA LEU A 123 14.04 -7.21 4.27
C LEU A 123 14.78 -8.07 3.25
N GLU A 124 14.06 -8.80 2.42
CA GLU A 124 14.61 -9.69 1.40
C GLU A 124 14.27 -9.19 0.00
N ALA A 125 15.17 -9.40 -0.94
CA ALA A 125 14.97 -9.16 -2.37
C ALA A 125 15.18 -10.44 -3.16
N PHE A 126 14.27 -10.71 -4.09
CA PHE A 126 14.27 -11.89 -4.96
C PHE A 126 14.36 -11.42 -6.41
N ALA A 127 15.48 -11.72 -7.08
CA ALA A 127 15.59 -11.50 -8.52
C ALA A 127 14.70 -12.53 -9.23
N LEU A 128 13.70 -12.03 -9.95
CA LEU A 128 12.73 -12.85 -10.66
C LEU A 128 13.30 -13.32 -12.00
N ASP A 129 12.90 -14.51 -12.45
CA ASP A 129 13.20 -14.97 -13.79
C ASP A 129 12.34 -14.26 -14.87
N ALA A 130 12.53 -14.60 -16.13
CA ALA A 130 11.83 -13.97 -17.24
C ALA A 130 10.30 -14.20 -17.23
N GLU A 131 9.83 -15.23 -16.54
CA GLU A 131 8.41 -15.56 -16.38
C GLU A 131 7.82 -14.99 -15.07
N GLY A 132 8.64 -14.33 -14.25
CA GLY A 132 8.27 -13.81 -12.93
C GLY A 132 8.36 -14.88 -11.82
N GLY A 133 8.97 -16.03 -12.10
CA GLY A 133 9.20 -17.07 -11.12
C GLY A 133 10.23 -16.65 -10.07
N LEU A 134 10.08 -17.21 -8.87
CA LEU A 134 10.96 -16.92 -7.73
C LEU A 134 12.18 -17.85 -7.73
N PRO A 135 13.39 -17.34 -7.40
CA PRO A 135 14.54 -18.19 -7.11
C PRO A 135 14.30 -18.97 -5.80
N LYS A 136 15.00 -20.09 -5.61
CA LYS A 136 14.89 -20.90 -4.38
C LYS A 136 15.23 -20.13 -3.09
N ARG A 137 16.03 -19.08 -3.20
CA ARG A 137 16.45 -18.23 -2.08
C ARG A 137 16.50 -16.78 -2.50
N PHE A 138 16.40 -15.85 -1.53
CA PHE A 138 16.59 -14.44 -1.77
C PHE A 138 17.96 -14.17 -2.44
N THR A 139 18.01 -13.13 -3.27
CA THR A 139 19.23 -12.65 -3.94
C THR A 139 20.05 -11.77 -3.01
N SER A 140 19.37 -10.94 -2.23
CA SER A 140 19.96 -10.05 -1.23
C SER A 140 19.03 -9.87 -0.04
N CYS A 141 19.60 -9.56 1.13
CA CYS A 141 18.83 -9.45 2.37
C CYS A 141 19.50 -8.45 3.31
N VAL A 142 18.68 -7.72 4.05
CA VAL A 142 19.10 -6.81 5.12
C VAL A 142 18.43 -7.21 6.42
N GLN A 143 19.22 -7.32 7.49
CA GLN A 143 18.68 -7.48 8.83
C GLN A 143 18.45 -6.10 9.47
N GLY A 144 17.28 -5.89 10.05
CA GLY A 144 16.94 -4.71 10.81
C GLY A 144 17.65 -4.66 12.17
N GLU A 145 17.64 -3.47 12.79
CA GLU A 145 18.20 -3.28 14.14
C GLU A 145 17.29 -3.90 15.22
N ASN A 146 15.99 -4.03 14.95
CA ASN A 146 14.97 -4.56 15.86
C ASN A 146 14.02 -5.53 15.16
N THR A 147 13.34 -6.36 15.93
CA THR A 147 12.36 -7.34 15.43
C THR A 147 11.07 -6.71 14.87
N ASN A 148 10.82 -5.42 15.14
CA ASN A 148 9.66 -4.68 14.62
C ASN A 148 10.02 -3.78 13.44
N ASP A 149 11.22 -3.95 12.86
CA ASP A 149 11.59 -3.29 11.62
C ASP A 149 10.84 -3.91 10.44
N PHE A 150 10.65 -3.10 9.38
CA PHE A 150 10.15 -3.55 8.09
C PHE A 150 8.69 -4.03 8.07
N LEU A 151 7.75 -3.11 8.29
CA LEU A 151 6.31 -3.43 8.24
C LEU A 151 5.69 -3.25 6.86
N ASP A 152 6.01 -2.17 6.19
CA ASP A 152 5.45 -1.78 4.90
C ASP A 152 6.58 -1.35 3.97
N ALA A 153 6.46 -1.60 2.66
CA ALA A 153 7.50 -1.27 1.69
C ALA A 153 6.91 -0.75 0.38
N GLN A 154 7.58 0.22 -0.22
CA GLN A 154 7.28 0.67 -1.57
C GLN A 154 8.56 0.92 -2.35
N ALA A 155 8.71 0.24 -3.49
CA ALA A 155 9.81 0.47 -4.42
C ALA A 155 9.47 1.56 -5.43
N THR A 156 10.46 2.38 -5.74
CA THR A 156 10.47 3.34 -6.84
C THR A 156 11.71 3.11 -7.67
N SER A 157 11.91 3.87 -8.75
CA SER A 157 13.12 3.72 -9.58
C SER A 157 14.39 3.99 -8.77
N GLY A 158 15.12 2.93 -8.42
CA GLY A 158 16.38 2.98 -7.69
C GLY A 158 16.30 3.20 -6.18
N LEU A 159 15.09 3.29 -5.61
CA LEU A 159 14.89 3.46 -4.16
C LEU A 159 13.85 2.48 -3.63
N LEU A 160 14.07 2.03 -2.39
CA LEU A 160 13.10 1.27 -1.62
C LEU A 160 12.84 1.97 -0.29
N TYR A 161 11.59 2.35 -0.07
CA TYR A 161 11.11 2.92 1.18
C TYR A 161 10.57 1.82 2.06
N VAL A 162 10.84 1.89 3.35
CA VAL A 162 10.42 0.86 4.31
C VAL A 162 10.07 1.51 5.64
N SER A 163 8.92 1.16 6.21
CA SER A 163 8.51 1.61 7.54
C SER A 163 8.95 0.66 8.64
N ALA A 164 9.22 1.21 9.82
CA ALA A 164 9.49 0.42 11.03
C ALA A 164 8.62 0.92 12.19
N ASP A 165 7.88 0.00 12.82
CA ASP A 165 6.92 0.27 13.92
C ASP A 165 7.63 0.40 15.29
N ASP A 166 8.77 1.05 15.31
CA ASP A 166 9.53 1.30 16.55
C ASP A 166 9.06 2.55 17.30
N ILE A 167 9.58 2.75 18.50
CA ILE A 167 9.51 4.00 19.23
C ILE A 167 10.94 4.47 19.52
N PRO A 168 11.46 5.47 18.82
CA PRO A 168 10.85 6.25 17.73
C PRO A 168 10.73 5.44 16.44
N GLY A 169 9.59 5.56 15.77
CA GLY A 169 9.39 4.96 14.44
C GLY A 169 10.24 5.62 13.37
N ARG A 170 10.37 4.96 12.23
CA ARG A 170 11.19 5.47 11.12
C ARG A 170 10.64 5.06 9.75
N ILE A 171 10.95 5.86 8.74
CA ILE A 171 10.93 5.49 7.33
C ILE A 171 12.38 5.43 6.87
N ALA A 172 12.83 4.28 6.41
CA ALA A 172 14.16 4.07 5.84
C ALA A 172 14.08 4.10 4.32
N ILE A 173 15.06 4.72 3.67
CA ILE A 173 15.20 4.74 2.21
C ILE A 173 16.50 4.05 1.85
N TYR A 174 16.39 2.89 1.20
CA TYR A 174 17.54 2.15 0.66
C TYR A 174 17.76 2.56 -0.79
N ARG A 175 19.00 2.92 -1.14
CA ARG A 175 19.41 3.03 -2.55
C ARG A 175 19.64 1.60 -3.05
N LEU A 176 18.93 1.26 -4.12
CA LEU A 176 19.06 -0.05 -4.76
C LEU A 176 20.26 -0.06 -5.69
N ASN A 177 20.87 -1.22 -5.89
CA ASN A 177 21.83 -1.44 -6.94
C ASN A 177 21.15 -1.35 -8.32
N ALA A 178 21.94 -1.23 -9.40
CA ALA A 178 21.41 -1.10 -10.75
C ALA A 178 20.57 -2.29 -11.21
N ASP A 179 20.77 -3.47 -10.62
CA ASP A 179 20.01 -4.69 -10.85
C ASP A 179 18.77 -4.82 -9.94
N GLY A 180 18.46 -3.80 -9.13
CA GLY A 180 17.38 -3.81 -8.16
C GLY A 180 17.71 -4.55 -6.86
N SER A 181 18.91 -5.14 -6.71
CA SER A 181 19.27 -5.78 -5.45
C SER A 181 19.48 -4.78 -4.32
N LEU A 182 19.31 -5.24 -3.08
CA LEU A 182 19.67 -4.48 -1.88
C LEU A 182 21.20 -4.28 -1.82
N PRO A 183 21.70 -3.23 -1.16
CA PRO A 183 23.14 -2.94 -1.11
C PRO A 183 23.97 -4.00 -0.38
N GLN A 184 23.37 -5.10 0.02
CA GLN A 184 24.02 -6.20 0.72
C GLN A 184 23.48 -7.57 0.26
N THR A 185 24.37 -8.54 0.07
CA THR A 185 24.03 -9.88 -0.43
C THR A 185 23.65 -10.88 0.66
N GLY A 186 23.94 -10.62 1.92
CA GLY A 186 23.66 -11.52 3.05
C GLY A 186 22.85 -10.84 4.14
N CYS A 187 22.08 -11.61 4.92
CA CYS A 187 21.29 -11.14 6.04
C CYS A 187 22.16 -10.74 7.25
N GLY A 188 23.10 -9.83 7.04
CA GLY A 188 23.91 -9.23 8.09
C GLY A 188 23.53 -7.76 8.34
N GLY A 189 24.08 -7.18 9.39
CA GLY A 189 23.96 -5.73 9.63
C GLY A 189 24.67 -4.93 8.54
N LEU A 190 24.08 -3.81 8.11
CA LEU A 190 24.65 -2.94 7.09
C LEU A 190 25.96 -2.29 7.55
N ASN A 191 26.94 -2.21 6.67
CA ASN A 191 28.10 -1.36 6.84
C ASN A 191 27.67 0.10 6.96
N LYS A 192 28.47 0.94 7.64
CA LYS A 192 28.15 2.38 7.83
C LYS A 192 27.86 3.12 6.52
N LYS A 193 28.56 2.79 5.43
CA LYS A 193 28.38 3.43 4.10
C LYS A 193 27.08 3.01 3.38
N ASP A 194 26.57 1.82 3.69
CA ASP A 194 25.41 1.21 3.05
C ASP A 194 24.12 1.40 3.88
N ARG A 195 24.23 2.11 5.02
CA ARG A 195 23.07 2.39 5.87
C ARG A 195 22.08 3.29 5.14
N PRO A 196 20.77 2.99 5.26
CA PRO A 196 19.75 3.80 4.61
C PRO A 196 19.72 5.22 5.19
N ALA A 197 19.29 6.17 4.38
CA ALA A 197 18.84 7.45 4.90
C ALA A 197 17.58 7.22 5.73
N VAL A 198 17.60 7.56 7.00
CA VAL A 198 16.52 7.26 7.93
C VAL A 198 15.86 8.54 8.40
N MET A 199 14.59 8.71 8.08
CA MET A 199 13.76 9.74 8.68
C MET A 199 13.24 9.23 10.04
N ARG A 200 13.84 9.73 11.14
CA ARG A 200 13.47 9.38 12.52
C ARG A 200 12.59 10.42 13.20
N ALA A 201 12.53 11.62 12.66
CA ALA A 201 11.87 12.73 13.35
C ALA A 201 11.40 13.82 12.39
N ASP A 202 10.29 14.41 12.73
CA ASP A 202 9.92 15.76 12.30
C ASP A 202 10.86 16.76 13.01
N SER A 203 11.46 17.66 12.24
CA SER A 203 12.50 18.60 12.65
C SER A 203 12.11 19.56 13.76
N ALA A 204 10.83 19.74 13.97
CA ALA A 204 10.39 20.82 14.86
C ALA A 204 10.01 20.36 16.25
N ARG A 205 9.48 19.16 16.47
CA ARG A 205 8.98 18.73 17.81
C ARG A 205 8.64 17.26 18.02
N LYS A 206 8.63 16.37 17.01
CA LYS A 206 8.03 15.04 17.24
C LYS A 206 8.69 13.94 16.39
N ARG A 207 9.13 12.92 17.09
CA ARG A 207 9.57 11.66 16.48
C ARG A 207 8.38 11.01 15.79
N LEU A 208 8.61 10.37 14.63
CA LEU A 208 7.63 9.47 14.04
C LEU A 208 7.19 8.46 15.09
N GLN A 209 5.87 8.31 15.22
CA GLN A 209 5.28 7.48 16.26
C GLN A 209 4.63 6.26 15.64
N ARG A 210 5.39 5.15 15.52
CA ARG A 210 4.91 3.88 15.00
C ARG A 210 4.28 4.01 13.61
N PRO A 211 5.04 4.42 12.57
CA PRO A 211 4.55 4.44 11.20
C PRO A 211 4.23 3.01 10.76
N LYS A 212 3.00 2.74 10.33
CA LYS A 212 2.59 1.42 9.87
C LYS A 212 2.35 1.44 8.36
N ALA A 213 1.39 2.22 7.91
CA ALA A 213 1.08 2.36 6.50
C ALA A 213 1.70 3.66 5.94
N PHE A 214 2.25 3.59 4.76
CA PHE A 214 2.70 4.76 4.03
C PHE A 214 2.51 4.58 2.53
N ILE A 215 2.51 5.68 1.81
CA ILE A 215 2.53 5.67 0.35
C ILE A 215 3.42 6.79 -0.18
N VAL A 216 4.27 6.45 -1.14
CA VAL A 216 5.12 7.40 -1.87
C VAL A 216 4.39 7.81 -3.14
N VAL A 217 4.18 9.11 -3.29
CA VAL A 217 3.50 9.69 -4.44
C VAL A 217 4.32 10.87 -4.95
N ARG A 218 4.98 10.69 -6.09
CA ARG A 218 5.85 11.73 -6.68
C ARG A 218 6.92 12.17 -5.68
N ASP A 219 6.92 13.44 -5.27
CA ASP A 219 7.83 14.06 -4.32
C ASP A 219 7.29 14.10 -2.88
N PHE A 220 6.31 13.25 -2.55
CA PHE A 220 5.72 13.15 -1.21
C PHE A 220 5.66 11.73 -0.68
N VAL A 221 5.83 11.59 0.63
CA VAL A 221 5.49 10.38 1.39
C VAL A 221 4.36 10.73 2.35
N TYR A 222 3.24 10.04 2.24
CA TYR A 222 2.14 10.10 3.20
C TYR A 222 2.30 8.97 4.20
N VAL A 223 2.34 9.28 5.48
CA VAL A 223 2.64 8.32 6.55
C VAL A 223 1.54 8.34 7.59
N GLU A 224 1.01 7.17 7.90
CA GLU A 224 0.16 6.96 9.07
C GLU A 224 1.03 6.81 10.31
N GLU A 225 0.75 7.60 11.34
CA GLU A 225 1.41 7.54 12.64
C GLU A 225 0.46 6.97 13.69
N ARG A 226 0.55 5.67 13.90
CA ARG A 226 -0.40 4.88 14.70
C ARG A 226 -0.56 5.35 16.14
N SER A 227 0.54 5.68 16.82
CA SER A 227 0.49 6.03 18.24
C SER A 227 -0.12 7.39 18.53
N ILE A 228 -0.14 8.28 17.56
CA ILE A 228 -0.67 9.64 17.70
C ILE A 228 -1.87 9.89 16.80
N HIS A 229 -2.30 8.85 16.06
CA HIS A 229 -3.47 8.89 15.19
C HIS A 229 -3.42 10.05 14.19
N ARG A 230 -2.33 10.12 13.43
CA ARG A 230 -2.04 11.21 12.52
C ARG A 230 -1.63 10.68 11.14
N LEU A 231 -2.14 11.33 10.10
CA LEU A 231 -1.64 11.19 8.75
C LEU A 231 -0.75 12.41 8.45
N THR A 232 0.48 12.18 8.06
CA THR A 232 1.49 13.22 7.80
C THR A 232 2.01 13.07 6.38
N ALA A 233 2.17 14.19 5.67
CA ALA A 233 2.84 14.23 4.38
C ALA A 233 4.22 14.87 4.53
N PHE A 234 5.25 14.18 4.05
CA PHE A 234 6.63 14.66 4.00
C PHE A 234 7.02 14.89 2.55
N ARG A 235 7.64 16.03 2.28
CA ARG A 235 8.22 16.30 0.96
C ARG A 235 9.58 15.64 0.82
N LEU A 236 9.83 15.05 -0.34
CA LEU A 236 11.10 14.48 -0.76
C LEU A 236 11.90 15.49 -1.63
N GLN A 237 13.18 15.23 -1.80
CA GLN A 237 13.99 15.83 -2.85
C GLN A 237 13.56 15.29 -4.23
N PRO A 238 13.97 15.94 -5.33
CA PRO A 238 13.69 15.44 -6.68
C PRO A 238 14.24 14.04 -6.97
N ASP A 239 15.28 13.61 -6.24
CA ASP A 239 15.84 12.25 -6.35
C ASP A 239 15.10 11.23 -5.48
N GLY A 240 13.99 11.61 -4.84
CA GLY A 240 13.19 10.76 -3.97
C GLY A 240 13.74 10.59 -2.56
N THR A 241 14.82 11.26 -2.18
CA THR A 241 15.37 11.18 -0.83
C THR A 241 14.80 12.27 0.09
N PHE A 242 14.94 12.07 1.40
CA PHE A 242 14.68 13.14 2.38
C PHE A 242 15.81 14.17 2.38
N CYS A 243 15.52 15.37 2.86
CA CYS A 243 16.55 16.38 3.09
C CYS A 243 17.42 15.99 4.29
N ASP A 244 18.75 16.16 4.12
CA ASP A 244 19.73 15.88 5.16
C ASP A 244 19.76 17.02 6.19
N LYS A 245 19.67 16.69 7.48
CA LYS A 245 19.85 17.61 8.62
C LYS A 245 21.16 17.44 9.36
N GLY A 246 22.05 16.58 8.85
CA GLY A 246 23.27 16.24 9.55
C GLY A 246 23.21 14.85 10.19
N LYS A 247 24.03 14.64 11.23
CA LYS A 247 24.18 13.34 11.87
C LYS A 247 23.68 13.37 13.30
N ASP A 248 23.07 12.27 13.76
CA ASP A 248 22.76 12.07 15.17
C ASP A 248 24.03 11.74 16.00
N ALA A 249 23.88 11.61 17.31
CA ALA A 249 24.99 11.27 18.23
C ALA A 249 25.69 9.95 17.89
N ASN A 250 25.03 9.06 17.12
CA ASN A 250 25.55 7.78 16.66
C ASN A 250 26.16 7.85 15.26
N GLY A 251 26.18 9.05 14.65
CA GLY A 251 26.72 9.29 13.31
C GLY A 251 25.80 8.87 12.16
N ASN A 252 24.53 8.53 12.44
CA ASN A 252 23.54 8.24 11.39
C ASN A 252 23.03 9.55 10.77
N VAL A 253 22.82 9.54 9.44
CA VAL A 253 22.19 10.67 8.77
C VAL A 253 20.76 10.84 9.28
N VAL A 254 20.46 12.01 9.80
CA VAL A 254 19.11 12.41 10.20
C VAL A 254 18.46 13.14 9.03
N ALA A 255 17.42 12.57 8.50
CA ALA A 255 16.68 13.14 7.40
C ALA A 255 15.39 13.80 7.85
N GLU A 256 14.94 14.80 7.13
CA GLU A 256 13.69 15.51 7.36
C GLU A 256 12.91 15.79 6.07
N SER A 257 11.69 16.33 6.22
CA SER A 257 10.92 16.83 5.08
C SER A 257 11.64 18.01 4.40
N CYS A 258 11.65 18.01 3.07
CA CYS A 258 12.25 19.08 2.24
C CYS A 258 11.30 20.28 2.08
N GLY A 259 10.74 20.77 3.15
CA GLY A 259 9.83 21.92 3.16
C GLY A 259 8.69 21.79 4.16
N ASP A 260 7.67 22.62 3.98
CA ASP A 260 6.53 22.64 4.89
C ASP A 260 5.79 21.30 4.92
N LEU A 261 5.54 20.81 6.12
CA LEU A 261 4.75 19.60 6.35
C LEU A 261 3.26 19.90 6.21
N ALA A 262 2.56 19.06 5.49
CA ALA A 262 1.10 19.07 5.49
C ALA A 262 0.62 18.12 6.60
N TYR A 263 0.23 18.68 7.75
CA TYR A 263 -0.34 17.89 8.84
C TYR A 263 -1.84 17.70 8.66
N PHE A 264 -2.29 16.48 8.90
CA PHE A 264 -3.67 16.25 9.27
C PHE A 264 -3.73 15.97 10.77
N LEU A 265 -4.23 16.91 11.55
CA LEU A 265 -4.56 16.70 12.95
C LEU A 265 -6.06 16.41 13.04
N PRO A 266 -6.47 15.32 13.72
CA PRO A 266 -7.88 15.16 14.04
C PRO A 266 -8.34 16.39 14.82
N THR A 267 -9.41 17.00 14.35
CA THR A 267 -9.98 18.25 14.94
C THR A 267 -10.60 18.04 16.32
N SER A 268 -10.49 16.84 16.89
CA SER A 268 -11.06 16.52 18.19
C SER A 268 -10.28 17.17 19.34
N LYS A 269 -10.99 17.61 20.37
CA LYS A 269 -10.43 18.09 21.63
C LYS A 269 -9.41 17.10 22.25
N CYS A 270 -9.44 15.84 21.82
CA CYS A 270 -8.57 14.76 22.23
C CYS A 270 -7.10 14.97 21.82
N ALA A 271 -6.84 15.53 20.65
CA ALA A 271 -5.47 15.78 20.17
C ALA A 271 -4.72 16.83 21.01
N ARG A 272 -5.43 17.68 21.73
CA ARG A 272 -4.85 18.74 22.56
C ARG A 272 -4.51 18.31 24.00
N ARG A 273 -4.93 17.13 24.42
CA ARG A 273 -4.68 16.65 25.80
C ARG A 273 -3.34 15.92 25.87
N GLN A 274 -2.47 16.35 26.76
CA GLN A 274 -1.07 15.91 26.83
C GLN A 274 -0.86 14.55 27.52
N ALA A 275 -1.78 14.06 28.34
CA ALA A 275 -1.63 12.82 29.09
C ALA A 275 -2.02 11.58 28.27
N LYS A 276 -1.15 10.55 28.27
CA LYS A 276 -1.33 9.29 27.52
C LYS A 276 -2.66 8.59 27.80
N GLU A 277 -3.06 8.52 29.08
CA GLU A 277 -4.32 7.90 29.53
C GLU A 277 -5.57 8.66 29.05
N GLN A 278 -5.51 9.99 29.07
CA GLN A 278 -6.60 10.83 28.57
C GLN A 278 -6.77 10.75 27.05
N ARG A 279 -5.68 10.48 26.31
CA ARG A 279 -5.74 10.23 24.85
C ARG A 279 -6.40 8.88 24.56
N GLN A 280 -6.08 7.83 25.32
CA GLN A 280 -6.71 6.52 25.16
C GLN A 280 -8.19 6.55 25.50
N GLN A 281 -8.60 7.22 26.59
CA GLN A 281 -10.00 7.38 26.96
C GLN A 281 -10.77 8.23 25.96
N CYS A 282 -10.13 9.25 25.41
CA CYS A 282 -10.74 10.10 24.38
C CYS A 282 -10.85 9.34 23.04
N ALA A 283 -9.90 8.47 22.72
CA ALA A 283 -9.94 7.58 21.57
C ALA A 283 -11.09 6.57 21.64
N ALA A 284 -11.40 6.09 22.86
CA ALA A 284 -12.53 5.20 23.12
C ALA A 284 -13.89 5.92 23.06
N SER A 285 -13.92 7.25 23.09
CA SER A 285 -15.19 8.01 23.05
C SER A 285 -15.83 7.95 21.67
N LYS A 286 -17.16 7.77 21.60
CA LYS A 286 -17.93 7.68 20.35
C LYS A 286 -17.82 8.91 19.43
N THR A 287 -17.26 10.02 19.91
CA THR A 287 -17.16 11.30 19.20
C THR A 287 -15.72 11.65 18.76
N GLY A 288 -14.70 10.87 19.18
CA GLY A 288 -13.31 11.12 18.80
C GLY A 288 -13.00 10.52 17.42
N HIS A 289 -12.53 11.34 16.48
CA HIS A 289 -11.91 10.84 15.26
C HIS A 289 -10.52 10.29 15.62
N VAL A 290 -10.44 8.98 15.85
CA VAL A 290 -9.17 8.28 16.01
C VAL A 290 -8.76 7.82 14.62
N LEU A 291 -7.73 8.43 14.06
CA LEU A 291 -7.14 7.99 12.80
C LEU A 291 -6.15 6.86 13.12
N GLN A 292 -6.48 5.65 12.73
CA GLN A 292 -5.54 4.54 12.71
C GLN A 292 -5.79 3.77 11.42
N TYR A 293 -5.03 4.14 10.41
CA TYR A 293 -5.11 3.46 9.13
C TYR A 293 -4.29 2.17 9.18
N GLU A 294 -4.88 1.11 8.69
CA GLU A 294 -4.17 -0.16 8.47
C GLU A 294 -3.46 -0.15 7.12
N ASP A 295 -4.05 0.57 6.15
CA ASP A 295 -3.50 0.67 4.81
C ASP A 295 -3.92 1.97 4.12
N LEU A 296 -3.12 2.39 3.14
CA LEU A 296 -3.31 3.58 2.35
C LEU A 296 -3.13 3.26 0.86
N VAL A 297 -4.03 3.74 0.03
CA VAL A 297 -3.88 3.67 -1.43
C VAL A 297 -4.15 5.03 -2.06
N LEU A 298 -3.43 5.33 -3.14
CA LEU A 298 -3.73 6.46 -4.00
C LEU A 298 -4.61 5.97 -5.15
N HIS A 299 -5.69 6.71 -5.44
CA HIS A 299 -6.45 6.49 -6.67
C HIS A 299 -5.53 6.58 -7.89
N PRO A 300 -5.65 5.72 -8.92
CA PRO A 300 -4.73 5.69 -10.06
C PRO A 300 -4.50 7.04 -10.76
N ARG A 301 -5.49 7.92 -10.79
CA ARG A 301 -5.34 9.29 -11.31
C ARG A 301 -4.57 10.24 -10.37
N GLY A 302 -4.22 9.81 -9.17
CA GLY A 302 -3.36 10.55 -8.25
C GLY A 302 -4.01 11.71 -7.51
N GLU A 303 -5.36 11.81 -7.50
CA GLU A 303 -6.06 12.95 -6.88
C GLU A 303 -6.65 12.67 -5.50
N THR A 304 -6.87 11.41 -5.17
CA THR A 304 -7.49 11.01 -3.89
C THR A 304 -6.69 9.95 -3.18
N LEU A 305 -6.31 10.23 -1.95
CA LEU A 305 -5.74 9.28 -1.02
C LEU A 305 -6.87 8.62 -0.23
N ILE A 306 -6.88 7.28 -0.18
CA ILE A 306 -7.91 6.49 0.49
C ILE A 306 -7.24 5.66 1.57
N GLY A 307 -7.86 5.59 2.75
CA GLY A 307 -7.35 4.80 3.86
C GLY A 307 -8.43 4.05 4.61
N THR A 308 -8.08 2.86 5.12
CA THR A 308 -8.95 2.03 5.96
C THR A 308 -8.68 2.26 7.43
N GLN A 309 -9.72 2.56 8.20
CA GLN A 309 -9.63 2.73 9.65
C GLN A 309 -10.00 1.45 10.41
N TYR A 310 -9.02 0.84 11.04
CA TYR A 310 -9.15 -0.42 11.76
C TYR A 310 -10.27 -0.40 12.82
N PHE A 311 -10.16 0.46 13.82
CA PHE A 311 -11.11 0.46 14.95
C PHE A 311 -12.51 0.97 14.64
N LYS A 312 -12.69 1.67 13.53
CA LYS A 312 -13.99 2.20 13.14
C LYS A 312 -14.63 1.38 12.05
N GLY A 313 -13.92 0.40 11.49
CA GLY A 313 -14.41 -0.41 10.41
C GLY A 313 -14.88 0.43 9.22
N ARG A 314 -14.15 1.51 8.88
CA ARG A 314 -14.60 2.47 7.87
C ARG A 314 -13.49 2.84 6.88
N LEU A 315 -13.93 3.42 5.77
CA LEU A 315 -13.10 4.00 4.74
C LEU A 315 -13.15 5.54 4.84
N ASP A 316 -11.99 6.18 4.79
CA ASP A 316 -11.87 7.62 4.64
C ASP A 316 -11.17 7.94 3.32
N ALA A 317 -11.63 8.97 2.62
CA ALA A 317 -10.97 9.46 1.41
C ALA A 317 -10.64 10.94 1.51
N TYR A 318 -9.47 11.31 1.00
CA TYR A 318 -8.92 12.66 1.04
C TYR A 318 -8.64 13.13 -0.39
N ARG A 319 -9.48 14.03 -0.92
CA ARG A 319 -9.18 14.70 -2.18
C ARG A 319 -7.98 15.64 -1.95
N LEU A 320 -6.86 15.31 -2.54
CA LEU A 320 -5.63 16.08 -2.41
C LEU A 320 -5.79 17.47 -3.04
N LYS A 321 -5.16 18.47 -2.45
CA LYS A 321 -5.19 19.86 -2.93
C LYS A 321 -3.93 20.21 -3.68
N PRO A 322 -3.97 21.14 -4.66
CA PRO A 322 -2.77 21.63 -5.30
C PRO A 322 -1.84 22.31 -4.28
N GLU A 323 -0.55 22.28 -4.55
CA GLU A 323 0.42 23.07 -3.78
C GLU A 323 0.21 24.56 -4.09
N PRO A 324 -0.05 25.43 -3.08
CA PRO A 324 -0.40 26.83 -3.31
C PRO A 324 0.67 27.64 -4.04
N ARG A 325 1.94 27.23 -3.92
CA ARG A 325 3.09 27.92 -4.54
C ARG A 325 3.34 27.50 -5.99
N LEU A 326 2.68 26.44 -6.45
CA LEU A 326 2.81 25.88 -7.78
C LEU A 326 1.41 25.52 -8.30
N PRO A 327 0.63 26.49 -8.82
CA PRO A 327 -0.77 26.28 -9.19
C PRO A 327 -0.97 25.18 -10.24
N ASP A 328 0.01 24.95 -11.10
CA ASP A 328 0.00 23.90 -12.12
C ASP A 328 0.59 22.57 -11.62
N ALA A 329 1.00 22.52 -10.34
CA ALA A 329 1.55 21.32 -9.76
C ALA A 329 0.45 20.29 -9.44
N PRO A 330 0.80 19.01 -9.43
CA PRO A 330 -0.11 17.96 -9.04
C PRO A 330 -0.68 18.19 -7.63
N ARG A 331 -1.90 17.70 -7.41
CA ARG A 331 -2.56 17.78 -6.11
C ARG A 331 -1.88 16.84 -5.13
N VAL A 332 -1.23 17.39 -4.13
CA VAL A 332 -0.41 16.62 -3.16
C VAL A 332 -0.67 17.02 -1.71
N ARG A 333 -1.41 18.12 -1.48
CA ARG A 333 -1.65 18.63 -0.14
C ARG A 333 -2.87 17.97 0.50
N LEU A 334 -2.68 17.40 1.70
CA LEU A 334 -3.78 16.84 2.49
C LEU A 334 -4.76 17.94 2.94
N PRO A 335 -6.08 17.74 2.77
CA PRO A 335 -7.08 18.62 3.38
C PRO A 335 -7.10 18.40 4.90
N LYS A 336 -7.65 19.37 5.64
CA LYS A 336 -7.78 19.29 7.12
C LYS A 336 -8.73 18.19 7.59
N GLN A 337 -9.64 17.75 6.74
CA GLN A 337 -10.63 16.71 7.02
C GLN A 337 -10.77 15.81 5.80
N PRO A 338 -11.19 14.54 5.97
CA PRO A 338 -11.56 13.69 4.86
C PRO A 338 -12.64 14.37 4.01
N THR A 339 -12.54 14.21 2.70
CA THR A 339 -13.59 14.63 1.76
C THR A 339 -14.79 13.69 1.85
N PHE A 340 -14.53 12.43 2.21
CA PHE A 340 -15.52 11.38 2.33
C PHE A 340 -15.23 10.51 3.56
N ILE A 341 -16.30 10.04 4.20
CA ILE A 341 -16.27 9.08 5.32
C ILE A 341 -17.39 8.06 5.07
N SER A 342 -17.05 6.78 4.98
CA SER A 342 -18.07 5.73 4.89
C SER A 342 -18.88 5.62 6.20
N THR A 343 -20.02 4.95 6.15
CA THR A 343 -20.75 4.58 7.36
C THR A 343 -19.87 3.76 8.30
N ALA A 344 -20.12 3.83 9.60
CA ALA A 344 -19.41 3.02 10.57
C ALA A 344 -19.71 1.53 10.36
N ASN A 345 -18.69 0.68 10.48
CA ASN A 345 -18.74 -0.78 10.42
C ASN A 345 -19.18 -1.43 9.08
N PRO A 346 -19.04 -0.82 7.88
CA PRO A 346 -19.24 -1.57 6.65
C PRO A 346 -18.15 -2.62 6.44
N VAL A 347 -17.00 -2.43 7.09
CA VAL A 347 -15.82 -3.31 7.03
C VAL A 347 -15.25 -3.45 8.44
N MET A 348 -15.68 -4.47 9.19
CA MET A 348 -15.05 -4.74 10.49
C MET A 348 -13.59 -5.19 10.27
N THR A 349 -12.68 -4.62 11.08
CA THR A 349 -11.23 -4.89 11.00
C THR A 349 -10.69 -4.90 9.57
N PRO A 350 -10.80 -3.77 8.82
CA PRO A 350 -10.22 -3.70 7.49
C PRO A 350 -8.70 -3.85 7.61
N VAL A 351 -8.12 -4.72 6.77
CA VAL A 351 -6.69 -5.04 6.85
C VAL A 351 -5.92 -4.39 5.71
N ARG A 352 -6.39 -4.59 4.47
CA ARG A 352 -5.74 -4.06 3.26
C ARG A 352 -6.77 -3.57 2.24
N LEU A 353 -6.30 -2.71 1.35
CA LEU A 353 -7.13 -2.20 0.26
C LEU A 353 -6.33 -2.09 -1.05
N THR A 354 -7.07 -2.16 -2.16
CA THR A 354 -6.56 -1.86 -3.49
C THR A 354 -7.59 -1.03 -4.26
N ALA A 355 -7.15 -0.22 -5.20
CA ALA A 355 -8.03 0.64 -5.99
C ALA A 355 -7.80 0.48 -7.49
N THR A 356 -8.90 0.57 -8.23
CA THR A 356 -8.95 0.79 -9.67
C THR A 356 -9.51 2.19 -9.96
N ASP A 357 -9.62 2.57 -11.23
CA ASP A 357 -10.27 3.83 -11.61
C ASP A 357 -11.75 3.93 -11.22
N ARG A 358 -12.41 2.81 -10.90
CA ARG A 358 -13.86 2.73 -10.68
C ARG A 358 -14.27 2.30 -9.29
N ALA A 359 -13.41 1.57 -8.60
CA ALA A 359 -13.74 1.05 -7.27
C ALA A 359 -12.51 0.91 -6.37
N VAL A 360 -12.73 0.99 -5.07
CA VAL A 360 -11.78 0.56 -4.04
C VAL A 360 -12.31 -0.70 -3.38
N TYR A 361 -11.45 -1.69 -3.25
CA TYR A 361 -11.73 -3.00 -2.66
C TYR A 361 -11.02 -3.12 -1.33
N VAL A 362 -11.74 -3.60 -0.33
CA VAL A 362 -11.24 -3.68 1.05
C VAL A 362 -11.41 -5.10 1.59
N ALA A 363 -10.32 -5.69 2.04
CA ALA A 363 -10.33 -6.93 2.80
C ALA A 363 -10.79 -6.67 4.23
N GLY A 364 -11.87 -7.33 4.67
CA GLY A 364 -12.43 -7.22 6.02
C GLY A 364 -12.26 -8.53 6.79
N GLY A 365 -11.19 -8.64 7.60
CA GLY A 365 -10.80 -9.88 8.24
C GLY A 365 -11.88 -10.51 9.13
N GLU A 366 -12.54 -9.73 9.98
CA GLU A 366 -13.56 -10.29 10.91
C GLU A 366 -14.94 -10.53 10.27
N LEU A 367 -15.20 -9.97 9.09
CA LEU A 367 -16.44 -10.22 8.35
C LEU A 367 -16.33 -11.32 7.32
N ASP A 368 -15.15 -11.95 7.20
CA ASP A 368 -14.88 -13.00 6.23
C ASP A 368 -15.31 -12.63 4.80
N ARG A 369 -15.09 -11.37 4.41
CA ARG A 369 -15.50 -10.85 3.10
C ARG A 369 -14.63 -9.74 2.56
N VAL A 370 -14.70 -9.56 1.25
CA VAL A 370 -14.22 -8.37 0.56
C VAL A 370 -15.41 -7.49 0.21
N VAL A 371 -15.26 -6.17 0.38
CA VAL A 371 -16.28 -5.19 0.00
C VAL A 371 -15.73 -4.21 -1.02
N ALA A 372 -16.58 -3.68 -1.87
CA ALA A 372 -16.22 -2.69 -2.87
C ALA A 372 -17.04 -1.40 -2.71
N PHE A 373 -16.36 -0.26 -2.82
CA PHE A 373 -16.95 1.07 -2.89
C PHE A 373 -16.73 1.63 -4.29
N ARG A 374 -17.80 2.10 -4.94
CA ARG A 374 -17.71 2.78 -6.23
C ARG A 374 -17.01 4.11 -6.06
N LEU A 375 -16.16 4.47 -7.03
CA LEU A 375 -15.43 5.73 -7.06
C LEU A 375 -15.97 6.67 -8.15
N GLU A 376 -15.99 7.96 -7.87
CA GLU A 376 -16.08 9.01 -8.87
C GLU A 376 -14.79 9.08 -9.70
N ALA A 377 -14.80 9.83 -10.79
CA ALA A 377 -13.65 9.98 -11.67
C ALA A 377 -12.38 10.54 -10.99
N ASP A 378 -12.54 11.28 -9.88
CA ASP A 378 -11.43 11.81 -9.08
C ASP A 378 -11.04 10.90 -7.90
N GLY A 379 -11.67 9.72 -7.80
CA GLY A 379 -11.37 8.71 -6.79
C GLY A 379 -12.05 8.89 -5.44
N VAL A 380 -13.02 9.80 -5.33
CA VAL A 380 -13.84 9.91 -4.11
C VAL A 380 -14.94 8.85 -4.17
N PRO A 381 -15.16 8.06 -3.09
CA PRO A 381 -16.28 7.11 -3.06
C PRO A 381 -17.63 7.83 -3.20
N VAL A 382 -18.53 7.24 -4.03
CA VAL A 382 -19.86 7.78 -4.32
C VAL A 382 -20.78 7.62 -3.13
N ASP A 383 -20.84 6.40 -2.59
CA ASP A 383 -21.79 6.02 -1.55
C ASP A 383 -21.08 5.69 -0.23
N ALA A 384 -21.69 6.06 0.88
CA ALA A 384 -21.17 5.76 2.21
C ALA A 384 -21.22 4.26 2.57
N ALA A 385 -22.00 3.45 1.85
CA ALA A 385 -22.06 2.00 1.97
C ALA A 385 -21.39 1.32 0.76
N PRO A 386 -20.84 0.10 0.93
CA PRO A 386 -20.32 -0.67 -0.19
C PRO A 386 -21.44 -1.03 -1.18
N PHE A 387 -21.15 -0.95 -2.48
CA PHE A 387 -22.12 -1.28 -3.54
C PHE A 387 -22.09 -2.75 -3.94
N SER A 388 -21.02 -3.48 -3.65
CA SER A 388 -20.92 -4.92 -3.83
C SER A 388 -20.04 -5.55 -2.76
N ARG A 389 -20.20 -6.86 -2.54
CA ARG A 389 -19.44 -7.65 -1.56
C ARG A 389 -19.43 -9.12 -1.94
N THR A 390 -18.41 -9.85 -1.46
CA THR A 390 -18.38 -11.32 -1.52
C THR A 390 -19.31 -11.93 -0.46
N ASP A 391 -19.71 -13.18 -0.66
CA ASP A 391 -20.47 -13.92 0.34
C ASP A 391 -19.62 -14.24 1.58
N GLU A 392 -20.21 -14.17 2.78
CA GLU A 392 -19.53 -14.41 4.07
C GLU A 392 -18.88 -15.79 4.18
N GLN A 393 -19.43 -16.79 3.53
CA GLN A 393 -18.95 -18.19 3.62
C GLN A 393 -17.84 -18.51 2.61
N THR A 394 -17.59 -17.66 1.63
CA THR A 394 -16.67 -17.95 0.54
C THR A 394 -15.24 -17.54 0.79
N ASN A 395 -15.01 -16.52 1.60
CA ASN A 395 -13.64 -16.00 1.83
C ASN A 395 -13.36 -15.80 3.33
N SER A 396 -12.90 -16.86 3.99
CA SER A 396 -12.59 -16.83 5.41
C SER A 396 -11.31 -16.07 5.70
N PHE A 397 -11.42 -14.98 6.45
CA PHE A 397 -10.34 -14.17 6.94
C PHE A 397 -9.45 -13.56 5.83
N PRO A 398 -10.01 -12.73 4.92
CA PRO A 398 -9.20 -12.08 3.91
C PRO A 398 -8.26 -11.07 4.58
N ASN A 399 -6.95 -11.29 4.40
CA ASN A 399 -5.92 -10.40 4.93
C ASN A 399 -5.44 -9.38 3.90
N ASP A 400 -5.58 -9.70 2.61
CA ASP A 400 -5.08 -8.86 1.53
C ASP A 400 -5.83 -9.09 0.21
N VAL A 401 -5.80 -8.09 -0.66
CA VAL A 401 -6.45 -8.08 -1.98
C VAL A 401 -5.56 -7.43 -3.03
N ALA A 402 -5.58 -7.98 -4.24
CA ALA A 402 -4.89 -7.41 -5.40
C ALA A 402 -5.72 -7.57 -6.67
N VAL A 403 -5.70 -6.58 -7.57
CA VAL A 403 -6.42 -6.62 -8.85
C VAL A 403 -5.46 -6.92 -9.99
N ALA A 404 -5.87 -7.81 -10.89
CA ALA A 404 -5.20 -8.09 -12.15
C ALA A 404 -6.08 -7.67 -13.34
N MET A 405 -5.45 -7.05 -14.34
CA MET A 405 -6.06 -6.85 -15.66
C MET A 405 -5.83 -8.10 -16.49
N LEU A 406 -6.87 -8.60 -17.15
CA LEU A 406 -6.84 -9.80 -17.95
C LEU A 406 -6.80 -9.44 -19.44
N SER A 407 -6.29 -10.36 -20.28
CA SER A 407 -6.32 -10.22 -21.73
C SER A 407 -7.63 -10.73 -22.36
N ALA A 408 -8.48 -11.41 -21.59
CA ALA A 408 -9.80 -11.88 -21.97
C ALA A 408 -10.81 -11.62 -20.84
N ALA A 409 -12.10 -11.85 -21.12
CA ALA A 409 -13.13 -11.79 -20.09
C ALA A 409 -12.83 -12.79 -18.95
N CYS A 410 -13.16 -12.39 -17.73
CA CYS A 410 -13.09 -13.25 -16.56
C CYS A 410 -14.23 -14.28 -16.63
N GLU A 411 -13.92 -15.55 -16.48
CA GLU A 411 -14.88 -16.66 -16.53
C GLU A 411 -14.80 -17.52 -15.27
#